data_c0c6cab59ac68abbfcf438083b9a5ad3
#
_entry.id   c0c6cab59ac68abbfcf438083b9a5ad3
#
_cell.length_a   1.000
_cell.length_b   1.000
_cell.length_c   1.000
_cell.angle_alpha   90.00
_cell.angle_beta   90.00
_cell.angle_gamma   90.00
#
_symmetry.space_group_name_H-M   'P 1'
#
loop_
_entity.id
_entity.type
_entity.pdbx_description
1 polymer ?
#
loop_
_entity_poly.entity_id
_entity_poly.type
_entity_poly.pdbx_seq_one_letter_code
_entity_poly.pdbx_strand_id
1 'polypeptide(L)'
;LLKGMTAAEAFAVLGDPANRITSGTTVREGLWATETFEVLSKSTGIPVKEYAAAAKDARAIGLPAEAEGNVEGWLAPSTYEFPENSTAAEQLAAMVAQTVKVLDTAGVAPKDRENVLILASLVEAEAKLDEDRPKIARVFLNRLETAGAPTYGLLQSDAAVSYGAQRRSLFPSEAELNDASNPYNTRLIPGLPPGPISNPGAASIKAAANPADGPWFFFVAVNPITGETKYGVTLDDHNKNVRELTAYCKEKPKDCGL
;
A
#
# COMPACT_ATOMS: atom_id res chain seq x y z
N LEU A 1 -18.14 32.01 12.87
CA LEU A 1 -19.24 32.61 13.64
C LEU A 1 -19.86 33.74 12.80
N LEU A 2 -21.18 33.85 12.78
CA LEU A 2 -21.90 34.91 12.07
C LEU A 2 -22.22 36.07 13.04
N LYS A 3 -22.29 37.29 12.50
CA LYS A 3 -22.68 38.48 13.27
C LYS A 3 -24.12 38.35 13.71
N GLY A 4 -24.39 38.51 15.02
CA GLY A 4 -25.72 38.41 15.60
C GLY A 4 -26.07 37.07 16.24
N MET A 5 -25.17 36.10 16.21
CA MET A 5 -25.36 34.86 16.98
C MET A 5 -25.40 35.10 18.49
N THR A 6 -26.27 34.41 19.17
CA THR A 6 -26.24 34.31 20.63
C THR A 6 -25.03 33.51 21.10
N ALA A 7 -24.65 33.62 22.36
CA ALA A 7 -23.56 32.85 22.93
C ALA A 7 -23.82 31.33 22.85
N ALA A 8 -25.05 30.87 23.01
CA ALA A 8 -25.42 29.46 22.89
C ALA A 8 -25.26 28.93 21.46
N GLU A 9 -25.71 29.70 20.45
CA GLU A 9 -25.55 29.36 19.04
C GLU A 9 -24.09 29.36 18.64
N ALA A 10 -23.27 30.33 19.08
CA ALA A 10 -21.87 30.39 18.85
C ALA A 10 -21.13 29.17 19.45
N PHE A 11 -21.54 28.77 20.67
CA PHE A 11 -20.97 27.59 21.35
C PHE A 11 -21.34 26.28 20.62
N ALA A 12 -22.58 26.16 20.15
CA ALA A 12 -22.99 25.01 19.34
C ALA A 12 -22.20 24.90 18.03
N VAL A 13 -21.99 26.03 17.32
CA VAL A 13 -21.19 26.06 16.08
C VAL A 13 -19.73 25.71 16.35
N LEU A 14 -19.13 26.21 17.43
CA LEU A 14 -17.72 25.91 17.77
C LEU A 14 -17.54 24.47 18.30
N GLY A 15 -18.56 23.89 18.90
CA GLY A 15 -18.54 22.52 19.39
C GLY A 15 -18.85 21.47 18.33
N ASP A 16 -19.37 21.87 17.18
CA ASP A 16 -19.71 20.95 16.09
C ASP A 16 -18.41 20.59 15.30
N PRO A 17 -17.99 19.30 15.30
CA PRO A 17 -16.82 18.85 14.56
C PRO A 17 -16.84 19.19 13.05
N ALA A 18 -18.05 19.27 12.45
CA ALA A 18 -18.22 19.61 11.04
C ALA A 18 -17.80 21.06 10.70
N ASN A 19 -17.75 21.95 11.70
CA ASN A 19 -17.35 23.34 11.55
C ASN A 19 -15.87 23.59 11.84
N ARG A 20 -15.11 22.53 12.16
CA ARG A 20 -13.68 22.61 12.43
C ARG A 20 -12.92 22.79 11.10
N ILE A 21 -12.32 23.96 10.92
CA ILE A 21 -11.39 24.16 9.80
C ILE A 21 -10.10 23.44 10.19
N THR A 22 -9.90 22.24 9.63
CA THR A 22 -8.69 21.48 9.85
C THR A 22 -7.76 21.67 8.66
N SER A 23 -6.54 22.11 8.91
CA SER A 23 -5.44 22.10 7.96
C SER A 23 -4.75 20.73 7.98
N GLY A 24 -5.54 19.65 7.93
CA GLY A 24 -5.01 18.29 8.03
C GLY A 24 -4.08 17.94 6.89
N THR A 25 -2.98 17.26 7.22
CA THR A 25 -2.06 16.68 6.24
C THR A 25 -2.59 15.35 5.78
N THR A 26 -3.01 15.26 4.51
CA THR A 26 -3.50 14.00 3.92
C THR A 26 -2.35 13.26 3.26
N VAL A 27 -2.05 12.06 3.78
CA VAL A 27 -1.11 11.09 3.20
C VAL A 27 -1.92 10.00 2.53
N ARG A 28 -1.74 9.83 1.22
CA ARG A 28 -2.47 8.85 0.41
C ARG A 28 -1.90 7.44 0.59
N GLU A 29 -2.73 6.45 0.30
CA GLU A 29 -2.34 5.04 0.24
C GLU A 29 -1.32 4.77 -0.87
N GLY A 30 -0.48 3.76 -0.69
CA GLY A 30 0.49 3.30 -1.67
C GLY A 30 1.71 4.22 -1.88
N LEU A 31 1.88 5.28 -1.08
CA LEU A 31 3.10 6.09 -1.12
C LEU A 31 4.28 5.32 -0.51
N TRP A 32 5.47 5.54 -1.05
CA TRP A 32 6.71 5.13 -0.40
C TRP A 32 7.01 6.00 0.81
N ALA A 33 7.84 5.52 1.73
CA ALA A 33 8.23 6.30 2.90
C ALA A 33 8.87 7.65 2.51
N THR A 34 9.71 7.65 1.48
CA THR A 34 10.34 8.88 0.95
C THR A 34 9.31 9.88 0.42
N GLU A 35 8.31 9.43 -0.31
CA GLU A 35 7.22 10.26 -0.82
C GLU A 35 6.34 10.78 0.32
N THR A 36 6.12 9.94 1.35
CA THR A 36 5.43 10.34 2.58
C THR A 36 6.16 11.48 3.28
N PHE A 37 7.50 11.41 3.39
CA PHE A 37 8.30 12.50 3.96
C PHE A 37 8.16 13.80 3.16
N GLU A 38 8.07 13.73 1.83
CA GLU A 38 7.85 14.90 0.98
C GLU A 38 6.48 15.54 1.22
N VAL A 39 5.42 14.72 1.33
CA VAL A 39 4.06 15.18 1.64
C VAL A 39 4.01 15.86 3.00
N LEU A 40 4.60 15.23 4.03
CA LEU A 40 4.68 15.80 5.37
C LEU A 40 5.47 17.11 5.37
N SER A 41 6.63 17.13 4.75
CA SER A 41 7.50 18.32 4.66
C SER A 41 6.78 19.50 4.00
N LYS A 42 6.06 19.25 2.90
CA LYS A 42 5.28 20.27 2.19
C LYS A 42 4.16 20.87 3.03
N SER A 43 3.52 20.04 3.85
CA SER A 43 2.39 20.47 4.69
C SER A 43 2.83 21.16 5.98
N THR A 44 3.87 20.66 6.63
CA THR A 44 4.29 21.10 7.99
C THR A 44 5.45 22.07 7.99
N GLY A 45 6.20 22.18 6.89
CA GLY A 45 7.41 22.99 6.78
C GLY A 45 8.67 22.33 7.38
N ILE A 46 8.56 21.16 8.01
CA ILE A 46 9.72 20.42 8.53
C ILE A 46 10.49 19.81 7.33
N PRO A 47 11.81 20.01 7.24
CA PRO A 47 12.59 19.52 6.11
C PRO A 47 12.56 17.99 5.97
N VAL A 48 12.50 17.47 4.74
CA VAL A 48 12.52 16.01 4.42
C VAL A 48 13.66 15.28 5.13
N LYS A 49 14.85 15.89 5.22
CA LYS A 49 16.01 15.31 5.91
C LYS A 49 15.77 15.02 7.39
N GLU A 50 14.88 15.76 8.05
CA GLU A 50 14.54 15.53 9.46
C GLU A 50 13.63 14.31 9.60
N TYR A 51 12.67 14.10 8.70
CA TYR A 51 11.89 12.84 8.65
C TYR A 51 12.79 11.65 8.34
N ALA A 52 13.70 11.78 7.37
CA ALA A 52 14.65 10.71 7.04
C ALA A 52 15.62 10.39 8.19
N ALA A 53 15.97 11.39 9.02
CA ALA A 53 16.77 11.18 10.22
C ALA A 53 15.94 10.52 11.33
N ALA A 54 14.72 11.00 11.58
CA ALA A 54 13.82 10.46 12.59
C ALA A 54 13.46 8.99 12.29
N ALA A 55 13.23 8.63 11.00
CA ALA A 55 12.93 7.26 10.57
C ALA A 55 14.04 6.25 10.89
N LYS A 56 15.28 6.69 11.11
CA LYS A 56 16.41 5.82 11.51
C LYS A 56 16.43 5.52 13.00
N ASP A 57 15.70 6.27 13.81
CA ASP A 57 15.55 6.02 15.24
C ASP A 57 14.24 5.28 15.52
N ALA A 58 14.26 3.96 15.32
CA ALA A 58 13.11 3.10 15.51
C ALA A 58 12.43 3.29 16.87
N ARG A 59 13.23 3.57 17.93
CA ARG A 59 12.69 3.78 19.27
C ARG A 59 11.96 5.12 19.38
N ALA A 60 12.51 6.19 18.81
CA ALA A 60 11.89 7.51 18.86
C ALA A 60 10.54 7.56 18.15
N ILE A 61 10.38 6.81 17.06
CA ILE A 61 9.11 6.71 16.31
C ILE A 61 8.21 5.57 16.75
N GLY A 62 8.60 4.79 17.78
CA GLY A 62 7.83 3.65 18.26
C GLY A 62 7.68 2.52 17.24
N LEU A 63 8.64 2.38 16.32
CA LEU A 63 8.64 1.33 15.31
C LEU A 63 8.81 -0.03 16.00
N PRO A 64 7.90 -1.01 15.77
CA PRO A 64 8.00 -2.33 16.37
C PRO A 64 9.25 -3.10 15.94
N ALA A 65 9.70 -4.02 16.79
CA ALA A 65 10.92 -4.80 16.55
C ALA A 65 10.83 -5.66 15.27
N GLU A 66 9.63 -6.13 14.95
CA GLU A 66 9.34 -6.93 13.74
C GLU A 66 9.56 -6.17 12.42
N ALA A 67 9.61 -4.85 12.47
CA ALA A 67 9.95 -4.00 11.31
C ALA A 67 11.46 -4.00 10.99
N GLU A 68 12.31 -4.57 11.87
CA GLU A 68 13.78 -4.65 11.71
C GLU A 68 14.43 -3.30 11.36
N GLY A 69 13.82 -2.19 11.81
CA GLY A 69 14.30 -0.83 11.54
C GLY A 69 13.88 -0.26 10.18
N ASN A 70 13.11 -0.99 9.38
CA ASN A 70 12.54 -0.51 8.13
C ASN A 70 11.19 0.15 8.38
N VAL A 71 11.08 1.45 8.06
CA VAL A 71 9.84 2.21 8.25
C VAL A 71 8.84 2.04 7.10
N GLU A 72 9.28 1.49 5.95
CA GLU A 72 8.41 1.25 4.81
C GLU A 72 7.28 0.28 5.18
N GLY A 73 6.05 0.61 4.81
CA GLY A 73 4.85 -0.13 5.17
C GLY A 73 4.26 0.23 6.54
N TRP A 74 5.01 0.94 7.39
CA TRP A 74 4.60 1.27 8.76
C TRP A 74 4.05 2.69 8.92
N LEU A 75 4.02 3.51 7.87
CA LEU A 75 3.51 4.88 7.89
C LEU A 75 2.07 4.92 7.37
N ALA A 76 1.10 4.66 8.25
CA ALA A 76 -0.31 4.56 7.85
C ALA A 76 -0.78 5.78 7.03
N PRO A 77 -1.39 5.56 5.86
CA PRO A 77 -2.07 6.61 5.12
C PRO A 77 -3.32 7.08 5.88
N SER A 78 -3.47 8.39 6.03
CA SER A 78 -4.62 9.02 6.68
C SER A 78 -4.57 10.53 6.51
N THR A 79 -5.57 11.23 7.02
CA THR A 79 -5.50 12.68 7.25
C THR A 79 -5.14 12.92 8.71
N TYR A 80 -4.00 13.57 8.94
CA TYR A 80 -3.43 13.84 10.25
C TYR A 80 -3.57 15.31 10.61
N GLU A 81 -3.99 15.57 11.83
CA GLU A 81 -3.95 16.88 12.47
C GLU A 81 -2.79 16.89 13.47
N PHE A 82 -1.61 17.26 12.99
CA PHE A 82 -0.45 17.33 13.88
C PHE A 82 -0.50 18.59 14.75
N PRO A 83 -0.07 18.53 16.03
CA PRO A 83 0.13 19.71 16.85
C PRO A 83 1.09 20.69 16.19
N GLU A 84 0.88 22.00 16.34
CA GLU A 84 1.62 23.06 15.66
C GLU A 84 3.14 22.98 15.83
N ASN A 85 3.62 22.47 16.97
CA ASN A 85 5.07 22.36 17.28
C ASN A 85 5.54 20.89 17.29
N SER A 86 4.81 19.97 16.65
CA SER A 86 5.23 18.57 16.62
C SER A 86 6.50 18.39 15.78
N THR A 87 7.39 17.55 16.28
CA THR A 87 8.63 17.16 15.60
C THR A 87 8.38 16.10 14.51
N ALA A 88 9.33 15.90 13.60
CA ALA A 88 9.28 14.82 12.62
C ALA A 88 9.09 13.44 13.29
N ALA A 89 9.79 13.19 14.40
CA ALA A 89 9.68 11.93 15.12
C ALA A 89 8.29 11.71 15.71
N GLU A 90 7.66 12.73 16.32
CA GLU A 90 6.31 12.64 16.86
C GLU A 90 5.27 12.39 15.77
N GLN A 91 5.42 13.02 14.60
CA GLN A 91 4.55 12.82 13.45
C GLN A 91 4.68 11.39 12.91
N LEU A 92 5.91 10.89 12.69
CA LEU A 92 6.13 9.50 12.26
C LEU A 92 5.62 8.50 13.33
N ALA A 93 5.82 8.79 14.62
CA ALA A 93 5.29 7.94 15.70
C ALA A 93 3.76 7.82 15.66
N ALA A 94 3.05 8.92 15.37
CA ALA A 94 1.60 8.88 15.21
C ALA A 94 1.17 7.99 14.02
N MET A 95 1.94 8.02 12.92
CA MET A 95 1.67 7.20 11.74
C MET A 95 1.95 5.71 12.01
N VAL A 96 3.06 5.39 12.67
CA VAL A 96 3.39 4.01 13.10
C VAL A 96 2.33 3.47 14.06
N ALA A 97 1.93 4.26 15.06
CA ALA A 97 0.89 3.86 16.01
C ALA A 97 -0.44 3.57 15.31
N GLN A 98 -0.79 4.33 14.26
CA GLN A 98 -1.99 4.08 13.48
C GLN A 98 -1.88 2.78 12.68
N THR A 99 -0.72 2.45 12.09
CA THR A 99 -0.49 1.14 11.43
C THR A 99 -0.67 -0.01 12.42
N VAL A 100 -0.05 0.09 13.60
CA VAL A 100 -0.20 -0.92 14.67
C VAL A 100 -1.67 -1.10 15.03
N LYS A 101 -2.42 -0.02 15.22
CA LYS A 101 -3.86 -0.06 15.51
C LYS A 101 -4.66 -0.76 14.41
N VAL A 102 -4.34 -0.52 13.13
CA VAL A 102 -5.02 -1.20 12.00
C VAL A 102 -4.72 -2.70 12.04
N LEU A 103 -3.46 -3.09 12.25
CA LEU A 103 -3.05 -4.50 12.37
C LEU A 103 -3.75 -5.20 13.55
N ASP A 104 -3.80 -4.54 14.72
CA ASP A 104 -4.51 -5.05 15.90
C ASP A 104 -6.00 -5.25 15.62
N THR A 105 -6.64 -4.28 14.95
CA THR A 105 -8.05 -4.35 14.57
C THR A 105 -8.31 -5.48 13.56
N ALA A 106 -7.33 -5.78 12.69
CA ALA A 106 -7.39 -6.90 11.76
C ALA A 106 -7.06 -8.26 12.42
N GLY A 107 -6.69 -8.28 13.71
CA GLY A 107 -6.39 -9.49 14.48
C GLY A 107 -5.00 -10.07 14.20
N VAL A 108 -4.07 -9.27 13.67
CA VAL A 108 -2.72 -9.73 13.28
C VAL A 108 -1.81 -9.79 14.51
N ALA A 109 -1.30 -10.99 14.80
CA ALA A 109 -0.34 -11.17 15.88
C ALA A 109 1.00 -10.46 15.60
N PRO A 110 1.70 -9.91 16.62
CA PRO A 110 2.95 -9.17 16.41
C PRO A 110 3.95 -9.85 15.47
N LYS A 111 4.19 -11.14 15.66
CA LYS A 111 5.14 -11.94 14.86
C LYS A 111 4.80 -12.01 13.35
N ASP A 112 3.54 -11.74 12.98
CA ASP A 112 3.04 -11.89 11.62
C ASP A 112 2.87 -10.52 10.92
N ARG A 113 3.03 -9.40 11.65
CA ARG A 113 2.75 -8.05 11.17
C ARG A 113 3.56 -7.66 9.94
N GLU A 114 4.87 -7.93 9.96
CA GLU A 114 5.75 -7.59 8.83
C GLU A 114 5.32 -8.32 7.56
N ASN A 115 5.09 -9.64 7.63
CA ASN A 115 4.63 -10.42 6.48
C ASN A 115 3.27 -9.95 5.95
N VAL A 116 2.35 -9.57 6.86
CA VAL A 116 1.05 -9.02 6.47
C VAL A 116 1.22 -7.65 5.78
N LEU A 117 2.12 -6.79 6.26
CA LEU A 117 2.40 -5.50 5.62
C LEU A 117 3.07 -5.66 4.26
N ILE A 118 4.00 -6.62 4.12
CA ILE A 118 4.60 -6.96 2.82
C ILE A 118 3.50 -7.37 1.84
N LEU A 119 2.65 -8.33 2.21
CA LEU A 119 1.55 -8.79 1.38
C LEU A 119 0.55 -7.65 1.08
N ALA A 120 0.20 -6.85 2.09
CA ALA A 120 -0.71 -5.72 1.94
C ALA A 120 -0.17 -4.67 0.97
N SER A 121 1.13 -4.39 0.98
CA SER A 121 1.75 -3.44 0.05
C SER A 121 1.73 -3.92 -1.41
N LEU A 122 1.85 -5.25 -1.62
CA LEU A 122 1.68 -5.87 -2.93
C LEU A 122 0.21 -5.77 -3.39
N VAL A 123 -0.74 -6.09 -2.51
CA VAL A 123 -2.17 -5.96 -2.78
C VAL A 123 -2.55 -4.53 -3.11
N GLU A 124 -1.99 -3.54 -2.36
CA GLU A 124 -2.22 -2.11 -2.61
C GLU A 124 -1.78 -1.68 -4.00
N ALA A 125 -0.66 -2.23 -4.48
CA ALA A 125 -0.12 -1.89 -5.78
C ALA A 125 -0.92 -2.51 -6.95
N GLU A 126 -1.59 -3.65 -6.73
CA GLU A 126 -2.27 -4.42 -7.78
C GLU A 126 -3.79 -4.19 -7.82
N ALA A 127 -4.41 -3.91 -6.67
CA ALA A 127 -5.86 -3.82 -6.58
C ALA A 127 -6.38 -2.43 -6.97
N LYS A 128 -7.27 -2.37 -7.95
CA LYS A 128 -7.98 -1.13 -8.27
C LYS A 128 -9.31 -1.01 -7.49
N LEU A 129 -9.98 -2.14 -7.26
CA LEU A 129 -11.26 -2.21 -6.54
C LEU A 129 -11.06 -2.85 -5.17
N ASP A 130 -11.77 -2.34 -4.15
CA ASP A 130 -11.67 -2.89 -2.79
C ASP A 130 -12.13 -4.34 -2.70
N GLU A 131 -13.13 -4.73 -3.51
CA GLU A 131 -13.65 -6.11 -3.56
C GLU A 131 -12.66 -7.14 -4.14
N ASP A 132 -11.65 -6.67 -4.86
CA ASP A 132 -10.60 -7.53 -5.42
C ASP A 132 -9.44 -7.78 -4.45
N ARG A 133 -9.21 -6.87 -3.48
CA ARG A 133 -8.10 -6.97 -2.53
C ARG A 133 -7.99 -8.34 -1.83
N PRO A 134 -9.08 -8.91 -1.26
CA PRO A 134 -9.00 -10.22 -0.62
C PRO A 134 -8.69 -11.38 -1.58
N LYS A 135 -9.14 -11.29 -2.84
CA LYS A 135 -8.86 -12.30 -3.87
C LYS A 135 -7.42 -12.20 -4.37
N ILE A 136 -6.91 -10.99 -4.57
CA ILE A 136 -5.50 -10.76 -4.96
C ILE A 136 -4.56 -11.24 -3.84
N ALA A 137 -4.89 -10.96 -2.56
CA ALA A 137 -4.16 -11.51 -1.43
C ALA A 137 -4.13 -13.04 -1.46
N ARG A 138 -5.26 -13.69 -1.76
CA ARG A 138 -5.35 -15.15 -1.92
C ARG A 138 -4.49 -15.66 -3.06
N VAL A 139 -4.46 -14.98 -4.22
CA VAL A 139 -3.57 -15.36 -5.32
C VAL A 139 -2.12 -15.37 -4.90
N PHE A 140 -1.64 -14.31 -4.22
CA PHE A 140 -0.27 -14.26 -3.75
C PHE A 140 0.03 -15.37 -2.73
N LEU A 141 -0.86 -15.62 -1.77
CA LEU A 141 -0.70 -16.72 -0.80
C LEU A 141 -0.70 -18.08 -1.47
N ASN A 142 -1.58 -18.34 -2.43
CA ASN A 142 -1.57 -19.61 -3.18
C ASN A 142 -0.25 -19.81 -3.93
N ARG A 143 0.33 -18.74 -4.50
CA ARG A 143 1.65 -18.80 -5.14
C ARG A 143 2.77 -19.16 -4.17
N LEU A 144 2.69 -18.67 -2.92
CA LEU A 144 3.69 -18.91 -1.88
C LEU A 144 3.58 -20.28 -1.22
N GLU A 145 2.35 -20.70 -0.91
CA GLU A 145 2.07 -21.79 0.03
C GLU A 145 1.76 -23.12 -0.66
N THR A 146 1.31 -23.09 -1.93
CA THR A 146 0.90 -24.31 -2.62
C THR A 146 2.09 -25.06 -3.19
N ALA A 147 2.33 -26.27 -2.71
CA ALA A 147 3.35 -27.16 -3.28
C ALA A 147 3.03 -27.44 -4.76
N GLY A 148 4.00 -27.18 -5.64
CA GLY A 148 3.82 -27.35 -7.08
C GLY A 148 2.98 -26.24 -7.75
N ALA A 149 2.83 -25.08 -7.10
CA ALA A 149 2.18 -23.92 -7.70
C ALA A 149 2.73 -23.63 -9.11
N PRO A 150 1.88 -23.25 -10.07
CA PRO A 150 2.30 -23.03 -11.47
C PRO A 150 3.29 -21.88 -11.62
N THR A 151 3.48 -21.06 -10.58
CA THR A 151 4.43 -19.94 -10.53
C THR A 151 5.71 -20.27 -9.77
N TYR A 152 5.87 -21.50 -9.26
CA TYR A 152 7.08 -21.96 -8.55
C TYR A 152 7.45 -21.08 -7.33
N GLY A 153 6.48 -20.52 -6.63
CA GLY A 153 6.70 -19.61 -5.50
C GLY A 153 7.01 -18.17 -5.89
N LEU A 154 7.03 -17.85 -7.19
CA LEU A 154 7.25 -16.49 -7.69
C LEU A 154 5.97 -15.67 -7.60
N LEU A 155 6.04 -14.48 -6.98
CA LEU A 155 4.89 -13.57 -6.89
C LEU A 155 4.66 -12.79 -8.18
N GLN A 156 5.71 -12.53 -8.96
CA GLN A 156 5.64 -11.88 -10.27
C GLN A 156 4.96 -10.50 -10.23
N SER A 157 5.22 -9.70 -9.19
CA SER A 157 4.75 -8.33 -9.08
C SER A 157 5.76 -7.36 -9.71
N ASP A 158 5.31 -6.63 -10.72
CA ASP A 158 6.11 -5.60 -11.39
C ASP A 158 6.32 -4.38 -10.47
N ALA A 159 5.38 -4.10 -9.59
CA ALA A 159 5.51 -3.06 -8.57
C ALA A 159 6.67 -3.33 -7.61
N ALA A 160 6.87 -4.59 -7.22
CA ALA A 160 8.00 -4.99 -6.37
C ALA A 160 9.35 -4.80 -7.11
N VAL A 161 9.42 -5.17 -8.39
CA VAL A 161 10.62 -4.93 -9.22
C VAL A 161 10.93 -3.42 -9.31
N SER A 162 9.92 -2.60 -9.59
CA SER A 162 10.05 -1.14 -9.69
C SER A 162 10.49 -0.51 -8.36
N TYR A 163 9.97 -1.00 -7.23
CA TYR A 163 10.37 -0.54 -5.89
C TYR A 163 11.85 -0.83 -5.63
N GLY A 164 12.29 -2.06 -5.86
CA GLY A 164 13.70 -2.43 -5.68
C GLY A 164 14.66 -1.68 -6.60
N ALA A 165 14.21 -1.32 -7.81
CA ALA A 165 14.93 -0.45 -8.74
C ALA A 165 14.86 1.05 -8.35
N GLN A 166 14.15 1.40 -7.27
CA GLN A 166 13.92 2.78 -6.82
C GLN A 166 13.36 3.68 -7.92
N ARG A 167 12.48 3.14 -8.77
CA ARG A 167 11.87 3.84 -9.88
C ARG A 167 10.35 3.60 -9.92
N ARG A 168 9.57 4.67 -9.78
CA ARG A 168 8.11 4.60 -9.97
C ARG A 168 7.82 4.36 -11.45
N SER A 169 7.43 3.13 -11.77
CA SER A 169 7.02 2.75 -13.12
C SER A 169 5.93 1.70 -13.06
N LEU A 170 4.94 1.83 -13.92
CA LEU A 170 3.93 0.80 -14.14
C LEU A 170 4.51 -0.37 -14.96
N PHE A 171 5.56 -0.11 -15.75
CA PHE A 171 6.18 -1.08 -16.63
C PHE A 171 7.69 -1.06 -16.40
N PRO A 172 8.25 -1.99 -15.62
CA PRO A 172 9.69 -2.17 -15.53
C PRO A 172 10.28 -2.48 -16.90
N SER A 173 11.48 -1.99 -17.15
CA SER A 173 12.25 -2.33 -18.36
C SER A 173 12.66 -3.80 -18.35
N GLU A 174 12.97 -4.35 -19.52
CA GLU A 174 13.48 -5.73 -19.64
C GLU A 174 14.74 -5.95 -18.79
N ALA A 175 15.63 -4.95 -18.70
CA ALA A 175 16.82 -5.01 -17.85
C ALA A 175 16.43 -5.14 -16.36
N GLU A 176 15.45 -4.38 -15.88
CA GLU A 176 14.98 -4.45 -14.48
C GLU A 176 14.26 -5.77 -14.19
N LEU A 177 13.48 -6.30 -15.14
CA LEU A 177 12.81 -7.60 -15.00
C LEU A 177 13.80 -8.77 -14.90
N ASN A 178 15.00 -8.63 -15.49
CA ASN A 178 16.05 -9.64 -15.50
C ASN A 178 17.18 -9.35 -14.50
N ASP A 179 17.05 -8.33 -13.65
CA ASP A 179 18.06 -8.00 -12.64
C ASP A 179 17.94 -8.92 -11.42
N ALA A 180 18.80 -9.92 -11.34
CA ALA A 180 18.89 -10.83 -10.22
C ALA A 180 19.57 -10.21 -8.98
N SER A 181 20.19 -9.03 -9.09
CA SER A 181 20.78 -8.31 -7.96
C SER A 181 19.73 -7.50 -7.17
N ASN A 182 18.56 -7.27 -7.74
CA ASN A 182 17.43 -6.60 -7.08
C ASN A 182 16.73 -7.58 -6.11
N PRO A 183 16.84 -7.42 -4.78
CA PRO A 183 16.24 -8.35 -3.82
C PRO A 183 14.72 -8.32 -3.82
N TYR A 184 14.10 -7.30 -4.42
CA TYR A 184 12.65 -7.18 -4.60
C TYR A 184 12.17 -7.77 -5.93
N ASN A 185 13.03 -8.43 -6.70
CA ASN A 185 12.64 -9.01 -7.98
C ASN A 185 11.87 -10.33 -7.78
N THR A 186 10.59 -10.21 -7.47
CA THR A 186 9.65 -11.33 -7.27
C THR A 186 9.34 -12.13 -8.54
N ARG A 187 9.94 -11.77 -9.68
CA ARG A 187 9.89 -12.55 -10.93
C ARG A 187 11.03 -13.57 -11.02
N LEU A 188 12.10 -13.38 -10.26
CA LEU A 188 13.28 -14.23 -10.23
C LEU A 188 13.52 -14.90 -8.87
N ILE A 189 13.10 -14.23 -7.79
CA ILE A 189 13.31 -14.68 -6.42
C ILE A 189 11.96 -15.16 -5.85
N PRO A 190 11.84 -16.45 -5.47
CA PRO A 190 10.62 -16.97 -4.87
C PRO A 190 10.47 -16.49 -3.42
N GLY A 191 9.23 -16.41 -2.96
CA GLY A 191 8.91 -15.96 -1.60
C GLY A 191 8.45 -14.51 -1.55
N LEU A 192 8.27 -14.01 -0.32
CA LEU A 192 8.01 -12.58 -0.07
C LEU A 192 9.28 -11.75 -0.32
N PRO A 193 9.15 -10.52 -0.81
CA PRO A 193 10.29 -9.59 -0.85
C PRO A 193 10.77 -9.24 0.57
N PRO A 194 11.99 -8.66 0.72
CA PRO A 194 12.61 -8.39 2.02
C PRO A 194 11.83 -7.42 2.93
N GLY A 195 10.88 -6.67 2.40
CA GLY A 195 10.05 -5.73 3.14
C GLY A 195 8.91 -5.21 2.30
N PRO A 196 8.02 -4.38 2.89
CA PRO A 196 6.94 -3.72 2.15
C PRO A 196 7.48 -2.85 1.00
N ILE A 197 6.68 -2.68 -0.05
CA ILE A 197 7.02 -1.88 -1.23
C ILE A 197 6.30 -0.53 -1.27
N SER A 198 5.49 -0.25 -0.27
CA SER A 198 4.77 1.01 -0.05
C SER A 198 4.07 0.98 1.30
N ASN A 199 3.42 2.09 1.67
CA ASN A 199 2.57 2.17 2.86
C ASN A 199 1.11 1.86 2.47
N PRO A 200 0.61 0.65 2.81
CA PRO A 200 -0.71 0.20 2.40
C PRO A 200 -1.83 0.84 3.23
N GLY A 201 -3.00 0.96 2.62
CA GLY A 201 -4.22 1.36 3.30
C GLY A 201 -4.80 0.26 4.19
N ALA A 202 -5.73 0.67 5.07
CA ALA A 202 -6.39 -0.26 6.00
C ALA A 202 -7.15 -1.38 5.28
N ALA A 203 -7.70 -1.12 4.09
CA ALA A 203 -8.40 -2.12 3.27
C ALA A 203 -7.45 -3.22 2.79
N SER A 204 -6.25 -2.86 2.33
CA SER A 204 -5.22 -3.83 1.91
C SER A 204 -4.66 -4.62 3.08
N ILE A 205 -4.43 -3.98 4.24
CA ILE A 205 -3.99 -4.67 5.47
C ILE A 205 -5.05 -5.71 5.89
N LYS A 206 -6.33 -5.31 5.92
CA LYS A 206 -7.43 -6.23 6.25
C LYS A 206 -7.53 -7.39 5.26
N ALA A 207 -7.36 -7.12 3.96
CA ALA A 207 -7.40 -8.13 2.93
C ALA A 207 -6.24 -9.12 3.02
N ALA A 208 -5.03 -8.64 3.31
CA ALA A 208 -3.85 -9.48 3.54
C ALA A 208 -3.98 -10.35 4.81
N ALA A 209 -4.56 -9.79 5.88
CA ALA A 209 -4.82 -10.53 7.12
C ALA A 209 -5.97 -11.54 7.00
N ASN A 210 -6.97 -11.26 6.16
CA ASN A 210 -8.17 -12.07 5.98
C ASN A 210 -8.46 -12.25 4.48
N PRO A 211 -7.63 -13.03 3.77
CA PRO A 211 -7.80 -13.25 2.33
C PRO A 211 -9.06 -14.06 2.05
N ALA A 212 -9.63 -13.89 0.85
CA ALA A 212 -10.75 -14.68 0.40
C ALA A 212 -10.35 -16.15 0.21
N ASP A 213 -11.31 -17.08 0.30
CA ASP A 213 -11.10 -18.46 -0.13
C ASP A 213 -11.18 -18.57 -1.65
N GLY A 214 -10.27 -19.34 -2.25
CA GLY A 214 -10.29 -19.59 -3.67
C GLY A 214 -9.03 -20.27 -4.20
N PRO A 215 -9.13 -20.93 -5.36
CA PRO A 215 -8.04 -21.72 -5.92
C PRO A 215 -7.14 -20.96 -6.91
N TRP A 216 -7.25 -19.63 -6.98
CA TRP A 216 -6.63 -18.84 -8.05
C TRP A 216 -5.12 -18.67 -7.89
N PHE A 217 -4.40 -18.71 -9.02
CA PHE A 217 -2.98 -18.39 -9.11
C PHE A 217 -2.70 -17.19 -10.01
N PHE A 218 -3.71 -16.74 -10.76
CA PHE A 218 -3.57 -15.66 -11.74
C PHE A 218 -4.73 -14.67 -11.62
N PHE A 219 -4.45 -13.43 -11.97
CA PHE A 219 -5.46 -12.39 -12.16
C PHE A 219 -5.07 -11.47 -13.32
N VAL A 220 -6.04 -10.83 -13.94
CA VAL A 220 -5.87 -9.84 -15.01
C VAL A 220 -6.98 -8.81 -14.89
N ALA A 221 -6.63 -7.54 -14.82
CA ALA A 221 -7.59 -6.44 -14.99
C ALA A 221 -7.99 -6.39 -16.47
N VAL A 222 -9.14 -6.99 -16.83
CA VAL A 222 -9.60 -7.10 -18.22
C VAL A 222 -10.21 -5.81 -18.75
N ASN A 223 -10.53 -4.87 -17.87
CA ASN A 223 -10.98 -3.51 -18.20
C ASN A 223 -10.21 -2.49 -17.36
N PRO A 224 -9.22 -1.77 -17.95
CA PRO A 224 -8.40 -0.79 -17.23
C PRO A 224 -9.19 0.39 -16.68
N ILE A 225 -10.33 0.74 -17.27
CA ILE A 225 -11.14 1.89 -16.83
C ILE A 225 -11.99 1.53 -15.62
N THR A 226 -12.74 0.43 -15.68
CA THR A 226 -13.63 0.01 -14.57
C THR A 226 -12.86 -0.69 -13.46
N GLY A 227 -11.69 -1.29 -13.78
CA GLY A 227 -10.92 -2.13 -12.86
C GLY A 227 -11.44 -3.56 -12.79
N GLU A 228 -12.39 -3.97 -13.66
CA GLU A 228 -12.89 -5.35 -13.69
C GLU A 228 -11.71 -6.33 -13.79
N THR A 229 -11.60 -7.21 -12.79
CA THR A 229 -10.51 -8.18 -12.67
C THR A 229 -11.05 -9.61 -12.81
N LYS A 230 -10.42 -10.42 -13.64
CA LYS A 230 -10.70 -11.84 -13.80
C LYS A 230 -9.59 -12.69 -13.22
N TYR A 231 -10.00 -13.78 -12.59
CA TYR A 231 -9.12 -14.71 -11.89
C TYR A 231 -9.01 -16.02 -12.67
N GLY A 232 -7.86 -16.68 -12.56
CA GLY A 232 -7.59 -17.96 -13.21
C GLY A 232 -6.90 -18.93 -12.28
N VAL A 233 -7.22 -20.22 -12.40
CA VAL A 233 -6.56 -21.31 -11.69
C VAL A 233 -5.37 -21.81 -12.49
N THR A 234 -5.54 -21.89 -13.81
CA THR A 234 -4.55 -22.41 -14.75
C THR A 234 -3.93 -21.28 -15.60
N LEU A 235 -2.79 -21.57 -16.23
CA LEU A 235 -2.18 -20.68 -17.21
C LEU A 235 -3.10 -20.45 -18.42
N ASP A 236 -3.90 -21.46 -18.79
CA ASP A 236 -4.88 -21.34 -19.89
C ASP A 236 -5.99 -20.34 -19.55
N ASP A 237 -6.48 -20.34 -18.30
CA ASP A 237 -7.43 -19.33 -17.82
C ASP A 237 -6.81 -17.93 -17.89
N HIS A 238 -5.56 -17.80 -17.41
CA HIS A 238 -4.82 -16.55 -17.49
C HIS A 238 -4.70 -16.05 -18.92
N ASN A 239 -4.24 -16.91 -19.84
CA ASN A 239 -4.07 -16.56 -21.24
C ASN A 239 -5.40 -16.17 -21.91
N LYS A 240 -6.53 -16.79 -21.52
CA LYS A 240 -7.86 -16.39 -21.96
C LYS A 240 -8.20 -14.96 -21.51
N ASN A 241 -7.95 -14.63 -20.25
CA ASN A 241 -8.20 -13.30 -19.70
C ASN A 241 -7.27 -12.23 -20.33
N VAL A 242 -6.00 -12.57 -20.60
CA VAL A 242 -5.05 -11.70 -21.31
C VAL A 242 -5.54 -11.41 -22.73
N ARG A 243 -6.07 -12.42 -23.46
CA ARG A 243 -6.66 -12.19 -24.79
C ARG A 243 -7.84 -11.23 -24.73
N GLU A 244 -8.68 -11.31 -23.70
CA GLU A 244 -9.81 -10.39 -23.50
C GLU A 244 -9.33 -8.95 -23.29
N LEU A 245 -8.34 -8.74 -22.41
CA LEU A 245 -7.69 -7.43 -22.23
C LEU A 245 -7.09 -6.91 -23.55
N THR A 246 -6.39 -7.78 -24.29
CA THR A 246 -5.77 -7.42 -25.57
C THR A 246 -6.82 -6.99 -26.60
N ALA A 247 -7.95 -7.69 -26.68
CA ALA A 247 -9.07 -7.32 -27.55
C ALA A 247 -9.67 -5.97 -27.14
N TYR A 248 -9.89 -5.76 -25.85
CA TYR A 248 -10.36 -4.47 -25.32
C TYR A 248 -9.41 -3.32 -25.69
N CYS A 249 -8.11 -3.49 -25.45
CA CYS A 249 -7.11 -2.46 -25.77
C CYS A 249 -6.99 -2.18 -27.26
N LYS A 250 -7.22 -3.19 -28.12
CA LYS A 250 -7.27 -3.01 -29.59
C LYS A 250 -8.45 -2.16 -30.02
N GLU A 251 -9.60 -2.30 -29.38
CA GLU A 251 -10.81 -1.52 -29.66
C GLU A 251 -10.73 -0.11 -29.03
N LYS A 252 -10.09 0.01 -27.86
CA LYS A 252 -10.01 1.23 -27.06
C LYS A 252 -8.57 1.53 -26.63
N PRO A 253 -7.66 1.84 -27.58
CA PRO A 253 -6.24 1.99 -27.28
C PRO A 253 -5.94 3.11 -26.25
N LYS A 254 -6.71 4.20 -26.27
CA LYS A 254 -6.53 5.29 -25.28
C LYS A 254 -6.78 4.86 -23.84
N ASP A 255 -7.69 3.92 -23.62
CA ASP A 255 -8.02 3.41 -22.29
C ASP A 255 -6.87 2.55 -21.70
N CYS A 256 -5.98 2.07 -22.57
CA CYS A 256 -4.83 1.25 -22.24
C CYS A 256 -3.49 2.02 -22.31
N GLY A 257 -3.53 3.32 -22.56
CA GLY A 257 -2.30 4.13 -22.66
C GLY A 257 -1.50 3.90 -23.96
N LEU A 258 -2.15 3.41 -25.01
CA LEU A 258 -1.57 3.12 -26.33
C LEU A 258 -1.87 4.23 -27.35
#